data_d9a3eab11486a2cd24b2b2cd8626f475
#
_entry.id   d9a3eab11486a2cd24b2b2cd8626f475
#
_cell.length_a   1.000
_cell.length_b   1.000
_cell.length_c   1.000
_cell.angle_alpha   90.00
_cell.angle_beta   90.00
_cell.angle_gamma   90.00
#
_symmetry.space_group_name_H-M   'P 1'
#
loop_
_entity.id
_entity.type
_entity.pdbx_description
1 polymer ?
#
loop_
_entity_poly.entity_id
_entity_poly.type
_entity_poly.pdbx_seq_one_letter_code
_entity_poly.pdbx_strand_id
1 'polypeptide(L)'
;MKTGSVLFVGAGPGDPKLLTIRGKEALERADVVIYDRLANPLLLTHVNKEAKLIYCGKEADRHTLPQDEINRLLIEEAQKGQTVVRLKGGDPSMFGRVGEEAQICVAHAIPFEIVPGVTSGMAAPLYAGIPLTHRDYNSSVAFVTGHLCDKNAGKEPDWAALSSVETIVIYMGVKNLSRMKERLLTHGKAKETPVALVRWGTLGEQQTLVGKLETIDQEVAFAGFTAPAIIVIGEVVRLRESLNWFESRPLFGKRIAVASKRAESNAENLASRLEQLGAEVISIPLVESSGAIASDRGIPADFFSYQWLVFDDARQVSFFLQELRRRKFDLRQLKGKLAARGAETAEALEQNGLYPDEIVDEAMEPAHLHHYLALRKGERLLYLRNGDSMVVLHALGTVTHTVQAGELEWSQTHPAAKWLLKQPVDWLATDDSYDLPALKSFAGADWQTKPMICAGKETERKARELGWHVFSLEQLEQTSLEPEKTVSC
;
A
#
# COMPACT_ATOMS: atom_id res chain seq x y z
N MET A 1 -2.00 -9.09 38.34
CA MET A 1 -2.36 -8.90 36.92
C MET A 1 -1.26 -9.55 36.10
N LYS A 2 -1.59 -10.15 34.96
CA LYS A 2 -0.57 -10.77 34.06
C LYS A 2 0.20 -9.63 33.41
N THR A 3 1.53 -9.62 33.51
CA THR A 3 2.37 -8.65 32.82
C THR A 3 2.27 -8.90 31.30
N GLY A 4 2.13 -7.83 30.51
CA GLY A 4 2.16 -7.88 29.07
C GLY A 4 3.56 -8.09 28.52
N SER A 5 3.78 -7.75 27.24
CA SER A 5 5.08 -7.94 26.58
C SER A 5 5.38 -6.77 25.63
N VAL A 6 6.67 -6.60 25.29
CA VAL A 6 7.13 -5.63 24.30
C VAL A 6 7.70 -6.37 23.09
N LEU A 7 7.24 -6.00 21.90
CA LEU A 7 7.72 -6.53 20.62
C LEU A 7 8.43 -5.38 19.87
N PHE A 8 9.75 -5.50 19.68
CA PHE A 8 10.54 -4.56 18.89
C PHE A 8 10.51 -5.00 17.44
N VAL A 9 9.78 -4.29 16.58
CA VAL A 9 9.51 -4.71 15.21
C VAL A 9 10.19 -3.79 14.22
N GLY A 10 10.96 -4.37 13.29
CA GLY A 10 11.52 -3.66 12.15
C GLY A 10 10.44 -3.35 11.12
N ALA A 11 10.23 -2.07 10.83
CA ALA A 11 9.27 -1.58 9.86
C ALA A 11 9.73 -1.73 8.40
N GLY A 12 10.97 -2.16 8.17
CA GLY A 12 11.57 -2.14 6.84
C GLY A 12 12.02 -0.75 6.39
N PRO A 13 12.53 -0.63 5.15
CA PRO A 13 13.21 0.55 4.63
C PRO A 13 12.26 1.66 4.14
N GLY A 14 11.00 1.32 3.89
CA GLY A 14 10.00 2.25 3.34
C GLY A 14 8.84 1.51 2.67
N ASP A 15 9.11 0.65 1.69
CA ASP A 15 8.10 -0.19 1.03
C ASP A 15 7.37 -1.08 2.06
N PRO A 16 6.04 -0.94 2.23
CA PRO A 16 5.28 -1.74 3.20
C PRO A 16 5.38 -3.25 2.96
N LYS A 17 5.63 -3.68 1.73
CA LYS A 17 5.78 -5.10 1.36
C LYS A 17 7.10 -5.71 1.81
N LEU A 18 8.03 -4.88 2.29
CA LEU A 18 9.27 -5.34 2.92
C LEU A 18 9.15 -5.52 4.44
N LEU A 19 7.95 -5.41 4.99
CA LEU A 19 7.65 -5.86 6.34
C LEU A 19 7.77 -7.40 6.39
N THR A 20 8.41 -7.91 7.44
CA THR A 20 8.45 -9.36 7.63
C THR A 20 7.06 -9.89 8.02
N ILE A 21 6.77 -11.16 7.66
CA ILE A 21 5.51 -11.82 8.07
C ILE A 21 5.36 -11.75 9.60
N ARG A 22 6.44 -12.01 10.36
CA ARG A 22 6.45 -11.92 11.82
C ARG A 22 6.14 -10.49 12.30
N GLY A 23 6.62 -9.47 11.59
CA GLY A 23 6.30 -8.07 11.88
C GLY A 23 4.82 -7.75 11.68
N LYS A 24 4.22 -8.24 10.61
CA LYS A 24 2.78 -8.14 10.35
C LYS A 24 1.96 -8.80 11.46
N GLU A 25 2.27 -10.05 11.78
CA GLU A 25 1.60 -10.79 12.88
C GLU A 25 1.71 -10.07 14.24
N ALA A 26 2.83 -9.41 14.50
CA ALA A 26 3.02 -8.61 15.70
C ALA A 26 2.09 -7.38 15.72
N LEU A 27 1.97 -6.67 14.59
CA LEU A 27 1.06 -5.52 14.46
C LEU A 27 -0.41 -5.91 14.62
N GLU A 28 -0.83 -7.03 14.04
CA GLU A 28 -2.20 -7.55 14.13
C GLU A 28 -2.63 -7.88 15.57
N ARG A 29 -1.67 -8.26 16.43
CA ARG A 29 -1.91 -8.63 17.84
C ARG A 29 -1.67 -7.50 18.83
N ALA A 30 -1.19 -6.34 18.36
CA ALA A 30 -0.83 -5.25 19.23
C ALA A 30 -2.05 -4.59 19.91
N ASP A 31 -1.95 -4.36 21.21
CA ASP A 31 -2.86 -3.49 21.96
C ASP A 31 -2.38 -2.02 21.91
N VAL A 32 -1.06 -1.81 21.80
CA VAL A 32 -0.42 -0.49 21.69
C VAL A 32 0.68 -0.55 20.66
N VAL A 33 0.72 0.43 19.75
CA VAL A 33 1.82 0.60 18.78
C VAL A 33 2.49 1.95 19.00
N ILE A 34 3.79 1.93 19.33
CA ILE A 34 4.64 3.12 19.46
C ILE A 34 5.55 3.16 18.22
N TYR A 35 5.40 4.19 17.37
CA TYR A 35 6.08 4.27 16.08
C TYR A 35 6.74 5.61 15.82
N ASP A 36 7.80 5.61 15.01
CA ASP A 36 8.57 6.80 14.65
C ASP A 36 8.31 7.27 13.20
N ARG A 37 8.92 8.39 12.82
CA ARG A 37 8.75 9.04 11.52
C ARG A 37 9.22 8.20 10.33
N LEU A 38 10.16 7.29 10.53
CA LEU A 38 10.74 6.48 9.45
C LEU A 38 9.97 5.18 9.21
N ALA A 39 9.04 4.81 10.08
CA ALA A 39 8.11 3.72 9.82
C ALA A 39 7.02 4.20 8.85
N ASN A 40 6.83 3.48 7.74
CA ASN A 40 5.78 3.84 6.78
C ASN A 40 4.39 3.71 7.43
N PRO A 41 3.58 4.80 7.47
CA PRO A 41 2.26 4.79 8.11
C PRO A 41 1.27 3.79 7.48
N LEU A 42 1.49 3.34 6.24
CA LEU A 42 0.67 2.28 5.64
C LEU A 42 0.74 0.96 6.42
N LEU A 43 1.81 0.73 7.17
CA LEU A 43 1.92 -0.45 8.05
C LEU A 43 0.87 -0.45 9.17
N LEU A 44 0.36 0.73 9.55
CA LEU A 44 -0.70 0.85 10.54
C LEU A 44 -2.05 0.29 10.06
N THR A 45 -2.19 0.00 8.77
CA THR A 45 -3.37 -0.70 8.22
C THR A 45 -3.47 -2.15 8.72
N HIS A 46 -2.35 -2.75 9.14
CA HIS A 46 -2.32 -4.08 9.74
C HIS A 46 -2.63 -4.09 11.24
N VAL A 47 -2.72 -2.93 11.88
CA VAL A 47 -2.94 -2.84 13.31
C VAL A 47 -4.42 -3.06 13.64
N ASN A 48 -4.69 -3.75 14.75
CA ASN A 48 -6.04 -3.89 15.27
C ASN A 48 -6.71 -2.52 15.45
N LYS A 49 -7.96 -2.37 15.02
CA LYS A 49 -8.71 -1.10 15.06
C LYS A 49 -8.85 -0.53 16.47
N GLU A 50 -8.85 -1.39 17.48
CA GLU A 50 -8.96 -1.01 18.90
C GLU A 50 -7.60 -0.63 19.53
N ALA A 51 -6.50 -0.85 18.80
CA ALA A 51 -5.17 -0.59 19.33
C ALA A 51 -4.90 0.90 19.49
N LYS A 52 -4.20 1.26 20.57
CA LYS A 52 -3.73 2.62 20.83
C LYS A 52 -2.48 2.92 19.99
N LEU A 53 -2.53 3.96 19.15
CA LEU A 53 -1.41 4.44 18.34
C LEU A 53 -0.70 5.61 19.01
N ILE A 54 0.62 5.51 19.24
CA ILE A 54 1.45 6.55 19.83
C ILE A 54 2.58 6.91 18.86
N TYR A 55 2.52 8.11 18.31
CA TYR A 55 3.58 8.65 17.45
C TYR A 55 4.67 9.30 18.29
N CYS A 56 5.93 8.91 18.10
CA CYS A 56 7.08 9.44 18.83
C CYS A 56 8.08 10.23 17.96
N GLY A 57 7.76 10.47 16.68
CA GLY A 57 8.58 11.28 15.77
C GLY A 57 8.40 12.78 15.95
N LYS A 58 9.17 13.59 15.18
CA LYS A 58 8.99 15.04 15.13
C LYS A 58 7.77 15.40 14.29
N GLU A 59 6.80 16.10 14.87
CA GLU A 59 5.79 16.88 14.14
C GLU A 59 6.11 18.37 14.26
N ALA A 60 5.57 19.18 13.32
CA ALA A 60 5.86 20.62 13.24
C ALA A 60 5.58 21.38 14.56
N ASP A 61 4.58 20.93 15.32
CA ASP A 61 4.09 21.58 16.55
C ASP A 61 4.31 20.75 17.83
N ARG A 62 4.99 19.60 17.75
CA ARG A 62 5.26 18.72 18.91
C ARG A 62 6.72 18.33 18.98
N HIS A 63 7.33 18.49 20.15
CA HIS A 63 8.67 18.00 20.41
C HIS A 63 8.73 16.48 20.26
N THR A 64 9.81 15.98 19.62
CA THR A 64 10.14 14.55 19.63
C THR A 64 10.12 14.05 21.07
N LEU A 65 9.45 12.93 21.33
CA LEU A 65 9.55 12.31 22.65
C LEU A 65 11.01 11.92 22.93
N PRO A 66 11.58 12.38 24.06
CA PRO A 66 12.91 11.93 24.48
C PRO A 66 12.96 10.41 24.62
N GLN A 67 14.14 9.82 24.45
CA GLN A 67 14.29 8.36 24.55
C GLN A 67 13.78 7.81 25.90
N ASP A 68 14.05 8.54 26.98
CA ASP A 68 13.60 8.15 28.33
C ASP A 68 12.07 8.11 28.44
N GLU A 69 11.39 9.00 27.76
CA GLU A 69 9.92 9.02 27.70
C GLU A 69 9.37 7.83 26.90
N ILE A 70 10.00 7.50 25.76
CA ILE A 70 9.65 6.31 24.98
C ILE A 70 9.84 5.06 25.83
N ASN A 71 10.95 4.95 26.54
CA ASN A 71 11.24 3.85 27.44
C ASN A 71 10.20 3.72 28.57
N ARG A 72 9.82 4.85 29.15
CA ARG A 72 8.76 4.90 30.19
C ARG A 72 7.43 4.39 29.65
N LEU A 73 7.01 4.85 28.45
CA LEU A 73 5.76 4.42 27.81
C LEU A 73 5.75 2.91 27.51
N LEU A 74 6.86 2.34 27.02
CA LEU A 74 6.98 0.90 26.77
C LEU A 74 6.69 0.09 28.05
N ILE A 75 7.30 0.50 29.17
CA ILE A 75 7.16 -0.19 30.45
C ILE A 75 5.76 -0.03 31.04
N GLU A 76 5.23 1.21 31.07
CA GLU A 76 3.92 1.51 31.63
C GLU A 76 2.79 0.75 30.92
N GLU A 77 2.81 0.72 29.59
CA GLU A 77 1.78 0.00 28.84
C GLU A 77 1.92 -1.53 29.00
N ALA A 78 3.14 -2.07 29.02
CA ALA A 78 3.36 -3.49 29.27
C ALA A 78 2.95 -3.91 30.70
N GLN A 79 3.17 -3.07 31.71
CA GLN A 79 2.74 -3.33 33.09
C GLN A 79 1.22 -3.38 33.24
N LYS A 80 0.45 -2.73 32.35
CA LYS A 80 -1.01 -2.84 32.29
C LYS A 80 -1.49 -4.17 31.71
N GLY A 81 -0.57 -5.06 31.33
CA GLY A 81 -0.88 -6.37 30.74
C GLY A 81 -1.02 -6.34 29.21
N GLN A 82 -0.63 -5.24 28.55
CA GLN A 82 -0.81 -5.03 27.11
C GLN A 82 0.35 -5.58 26.29
N THR A 83 0.06 -6.01 25.06
CA THR A 83 1.04 -6.32 24.02
C THR A 83 1.45 -5.02 23.33
N VAL A 84 2.67 -4.56 23.60
CA VAL A 84 3.19 -3.29 23.10
C VAL A 84 4.12 -3.54 21.93
N VAL A 85 3.82 -3.01 20.74
CA VAL A 85 4.72 -3.02 19.59
C VAL A 85 5.49 -1.70 19.52
N ARG A 86 6.82 -1.79 19.54
CA ARG A 86 7.73 -0.69 19.19
C ARG A 86 8.14 -0.84 17.74
N LEU A 87 7.47 -0.11 16.83
CA LEU A 87 7.72 -0.15 15.39
C LEU A 87 8.82 0.83 15.01
N LYS A 88 9.95 0.33 14.49
CA LYS A 88 11.19 1.08 14.22
C LYS A 88 11.53 1.01 12.73
N GLY A 89 11.86 2.15 12.11
CA GLY A 89 12.30 2.18 10.70
C GLY A 89 13.51 1.27 10.45
N GLY A 90 13.52 0.57 9.32
CA GLY A 90 14.55 -0.39 8.95
C GLY A 90 14.56 -1.64 9.83
N ASP A 91 15.74 -2.02 10.31
CA ASP A 91 15.97 -3.10 11.28
C ASP A 91 16.26 -2.49 12.66
N PRO A 92 15.64 -3.01 13.75
CA PRO A 92 15.83 -2.47 15.09
C PRO A 92 17.27 -2.54 15.61
N SER A 93 18.07 -3.51 15.14
CA SER A 93 19.45 -3.72 15.57
C SER A 93 20.47 -2.85 14.82
N MET A 94 20.11 -2.34 13.61
CA MET A 94 21.00 -1.50 12.81
C MET A 94 20.87 -0.02 13.17
N PHE A 95 21.70 0.44 14.10
CA PHE A 95 21.71 1.81 14.64
C PHE A 95 20.36 2.27 15.23
N GLY A 96 19.45 1.31 15.52
CA GLY A 96 18.10 1.55 16.02
C GLY A 96 17.99 1.58 17.55
N ARG A 97 19.08 1.39 18.30
CA ARG A 97 19.14 1.41 19.78
C ARG A 97 18.28 0.36 20.48
N VAL A 98 17.89 -0.72 19.80
CA VAL A 98 17.02 -1.76 20.37
C VAL A 98 17.67 -2.43 21.59
N GLY A 99 19.01 -2.55 21.62
CA GLY A 99 19.72 -3.10 22.78
C GLY A 99 19.48 -2.31 24.05
N GLU A 100 19.48 -0.97 23.99
CA GLU A 100 19.19 -0.10 25.12
C GLU A 100 17.74 -0.24 25.58
N GLU A 101 16.79 -0.23 24.64
CA GLU A 101 15.35 -0.39 24.93
C GLU A 101 15.05 -1.77 25.54
N ALA A 102 15.68 -2.85 25.03
CA ALA A 102 15.53 -4.22 25.54
C ALA A 102 16.14 -4.38 26.97
N GLN A 103 17.29 -3.75 27.23
CA GLN A 103 17.89 -3.76 28.58
C GLN A 103 16.94 -3.16 29.64
N ILE A 104 16.18 -2.15 29.28
CA ILE A 104 15.18 -1.55 30.18
C ILE A 104 14.02 -2.52 30.43
N CYS A 105 13.58 -3.27 29.41
CA CYS A 105 12.60 -4.34 29.60
C CYS A 105 13.10 -5.39 30.60
N VAL A 106 14.37 -5.83 30.46
CA VAL A 106 15.00 -6.76 31.42
C VAL A 106 15.00 -6.20 32.84
N ALA A 107 15.42 -4.94 33.00
CA ALA A 107 15.47 -4.28 34.31
C ALA A 107 14.11 -4.20 35.02
N HIS A 108 13.01 -4.22 34.28
CA HIS A 108 11.63 -4.18 34.80
C HIS A 108 10.93 -5.54 34.73
N ALA A 109 11.66 -6.63 34.43
CA ALA A 109 11.12 -7.98 34.26
C ALA A 109 9.94 -8.06 33.27
N ILE A 110 9.98 -7.24 32.20
CA ILE A 110 9.02 -7.26 31.11
C ILE A 110 9.50 -8.24 30.03
N PRO A 111 8.69 -9.24 29.66
CA PRO A 111 8.99 -10.10 28.52
C PRO A 111 9.09 -9.30 27.22
N PHE A 112 10.06 -9.63 26.39
CA PHE A 112 10.21 -8.96 25.10
C PHE A 112 10.64 -9.92 23.99
N GLU A 113 10.41 -9.50 22.75
CA GLU A 113 10.88 -10.17 21.53
C GLU A 113 11.44 -9.12 20.57
N ILE A 114 12.47 -9.47 19.79
CA ILE A 114 13.01 -8.63 18.72
C ILE A 114 12.70 -9.29 17.39
N VAL A 115 11.93 -8.59 16.55
CA VAL A 115 11.57 -9.04 15.21
C VAL A 115 12.41 -8.24 14.21
N PRO A 116 13.37 -8.88 13.51
CA PRO A 116 14.19 -8.21 12.50
C PRO A 116 13.37 -7.58 11.39
N GLY A 117 13.95 -6.57 10.74
CA GLY A 117 13.41 -5.95 9.53
C GLY A 117 14.46 -5.81 8.44
N VAL A 118 14.03 -5.47 7.24
CA VAL A 118 14.97 -5.16 6.16
C VAL A 118 15.59 -3.79 6.42
N THR A 119 16.91 -3.77 6.63
CA THR A 119 17.59 -2.52 6.92
C THR A 119 17.76 -1.63 5.68
N SER A 120 17.58 -0.32 5.85
CA SER A 120 17.68 0.66 4.75
C SER A 120 19.05 0.68 4.08
N GLY A 121 20.14 0.38 4.82
CA GLY A 121 21.48 0.33 4.25
C GLY A 121 21.70 -0.80 3.23
N MET A 122 20.85 -1.83 3.24
CA MET A 122 20.83 -2.88 2.21
C MET A 122 19.81 -2.59 1.12
N ALA A 123 18.60 -2.24 1.51
CA ALA A 123 17.48 -2.14 0.57
C ALA A 123 17.56 -0.88 -0.30
N ALA A 124 17.89 0.29 0.26
CA ALA A 124 17.94 1.53 -0.51
C ALA A 124 18.96 1.47 -1.66
N PRO A 125 20.21 1.02 -1.44
CA PRO A 125 21.14 0.79 -2.54
C PRO A 125 20.63 -0.20 -3.57
N LEU A 126 20.06 -1.33 -3.14
CA LEU A 126 19.53 -2.36 -4.06
C LEU A 126 18.42 -1.83 -4.95
N TYR A 127 17.53 -1.01 -4.41
CA TYR A 127 16.47 -0.33 -5.17
C TYR A 127 17.02 0.78 -6.08
N ALA A 128 18.21 1.29 -5.78
CA ALA A 128 18.95 2.17 -6.68
C ALA A 128 19.80 1.41 -7.72
N GLY A 129 19.68 0.09 -7.82
CA GLY A 129 20.48 -0.75 -8.73
C GLY A 129 21.91 -0.97 -8.27
N ILE A 130 22.19 -0.84 -6.97
CA ILE A 130 23.54 -0.97 -6.38
C ILE A 130 23.55 -2.13 -5.38
N PRO A 131 23.85 -3.36 -5.79
CA PRO A 131 24.10 -4.46 -4.86
C PRO A 131 25.36 -4.16 -4.04
N LEU A 132 25.32 -4.40 -2.73
CA LEU A 132 26.46 -4.08 -1.85
C LEU A 132 27.66 -5.00 -2.04
N THR A 133 27.45 -6.17 -2.64
CA THR A 133 28.50 -7.15 -2.95
C THR A 133 28.40 -7.58 -4.40
N HIS A 134 29.58 -7.77 -5.03
CA HIS A 134 29.67 -8.31 -6.37
C HIS A 134 31.02 -9.01 -6.53
N ARG A 135 31.05 -10.20 -7.15
CA ARG A 135 32.25 -11.03 -7.24
C ARG A 135 33.49 -10.28 -7.78
N ASP A 136 33.24 -9.40 -8.79
CA ASP A 136 34.34 -8.70 -9.47
C ASP A 136 34.70 -7.35 -8.85
N TYR A 137 33.93 -6.84 -7.89
CA TYR A 137 34.08 -5.48 -7.35
C TYR A 137 34.46 -5.45 -5.88
N ASN A 138 34.08 -6.45 -5.09
CA ASN A 138 34.36 -6.42 -3.65
C ASN A 138 34.16 -7.75 -2.94
N SER A 139 34.92 -7.91 -1.86
CA SER A 139 34.84 -9.01 -0.90
C SER A 139 34.45 -8.54 0.51
N SER A 140 34.39 -7.23 0.72
CA SER A 140 34.14 -6.65 2.04
C SER A 140 33.15 -5.50 1.99
N VAL A 141 32.28 -5.43 3.04
CA VAL A 141 31.30 -4.37 3.26
C VAL A 141 31.33 -3.93 4.71
N ALA A 142 31.40 -2.62 4.96
CA ALA A 142 31.27 -2.06 6.30
C ALA A 142 30.03 -1.17 6.43
N PHE A 143 29.28 -1.36 7.49
CA PHE A 143 28.19 -0.47 7.87
C PHE A 143 28.63 0.45 9.00
N VAL A 144 28.54 1.75 8.80
CA VAL A 144 28.98 2.76 9.76
C VAL A 144 27.91 3.84 9.96
N THR A 145 27.97 4.53 11.11
CA THR A 145 27.14 5.71 11.35
C THR A 145 27.95 6.98 11.18
N GLY A 146 27.42 7.94 10.43
CA GLY A 146 28.01 9.28 10.30
C GLY A 146 27.61 10.24 11.44
N HIS A 147 26.75 9.79 12.35
CA HIS A 147 26.37 10.56 13.53
C HIS A 147 27.16 10.10 14.75
N LEU A 148 28.07 10.96 15.20
CA LEU A 148 28.84 10.74 16.43
C LEU A 148 28.04 11.41 17.56
N CYS A 149 27.63 10.63 18.56
CA CYS A 149 26.98 11.17 19.73
C CYS A 149 28.01 11.93 20.57
N ASP A 150 27.67 13.16 21.03
CA ASP A 150 28.56 13.98 21.87
C ASP A 150 29.01 13.27 23.16
N LYS A 151 28.20 12.32 23.67
CA LYS A 151 28.56 11.46 24.80
C LYS A 151 29.69 10.45 24.49
N ASN A 152 30.00 10.23 23.22
CA ASN A 152 31.10 9.41 22.74
C ASN A 152 32.24 10.26 22.14
N ALA A 153 32.42 11.50 22.59
CA ALA A 153 33.53 12.35 22.20
C ALA A 153 34.85 11.57 22.37
N GLY A 154 35.44 11.14 21.25
CA GLY A 154 36.66 10.33 21.21
C GLY A 154 36.58 8.96 20.55
N LYS A 155 35.38 8.44 20.25
CA LYS A 155 35.22 7.19 19.48
C LYS A 155 34.82 7.49 18.04
N GLU A 156 35.71 8.06 17.26
CA GLU A 156 35.58 8.07 15.81
C GLU A 156 35.80 6.64 15.26
N PRO A 157 35.19 6.29 14.12
CA PRO A 157 35.54 5.09 13.39
C PRO A 157 37.03 5.11 13.04
N ASP A 158 37.65 3.94 12.98
CA ASP A 158 39.01 3.82 12.45
C ASP A 158 39.00 4.09 10.94
N TRP A 159 39.27 5.34 10.57
CA TRP A 159 39.22 5.79 9.17
C TRP A 159 40.33 5.14 8.32
N ALA A 160 41.45 4.75 8.93
CA ALA A 160 42.51 4.01 8.23
C ALA A 160 42.04 2.61 7.85
N ALA A 161 41.44 1.88 8.78
CA ALA A 161 40.84 0.59 8.51
C ALA A 161 39.66 0.70 7.50
N LEU A 162 38.79 1.68 7.65
CA LEU A 162 37.68 1.89 6.73
C LEU A 162 38.09 2.24 5.32
N SER A 163 39.20 2.99 5.13
CA SER A 163 39.67 3.36 3.79
C SER A 163 40.10 2.14 2.96
N SER A 164 40.47 1.03 3.60
CA SER A 164 40.79 -0.24 2.95
C SER A 164 39.58 -1.12 2.63
N VAL A 165 38.41 -0.85 3.24
CA VAL A 165 37.18 -1.58 2.95
C VAL A 165 36.66 -1.20 1.58
N GLU A 166 36.31 -2.17 0.75
CA GLU A 166 35.93 -1.95 -0.65
C GLU A 166 34.56 -1.26 -0.78
N THR A 167 33.60 -1.64 0.03
CA THR A 167 32.28 -0.99 0.06
C THR A 167 31.94 -0.49 1.46
N ILE A 168 31.64 0.80 1.58
CA ILE A 168 31.26 1.44 2.85
C ILE A 168 29.84 1.95 2.73
N VAL A 169 28.97 1.56 3.67
CA VAL A 169 27.57 2.02 3.77
C VAL A 169 27.41 2.88 5.02
N ILE A 170 27.00 4.14 4.82
CA ILE A 170 26.96 5.10 5.92
C ILE A 170 25.51 5.53 6.19
N TYR A 171 25.07 5.31 7.42
CA TYR A 171 23.81 5.82 7.96
C TYR A 171 24.00 7.20 8.58
N MET A 172 22.98 8.06 8.50
CA MET A 172 22.95 9.38 9.16
C MET A 172 24.16 10.28 8.81
N GLY A 173 24.77 10.07 7.62
CA GLY A 173 26.03 10.70 7.23
C GLY A 173 25.89 12.03 6.50
N VAL A 174 24.73 12.40 5.97
CA VAL A 174 24.58 13.55 5.05
C VAL A 174 25.13 14.86 5.62
N LYS A 175 24.85 15.17 6.90
CA LYS A 175 25.34 16.40 7.54
C LYS A 175 26.86 16.44 7.74
N ASN A 176 27.50 15.28 7.83
CA ASN A 176 28.93 15.14 8.11
C ASN A 176 29.72 14.64 6.88
N LEU A 177 29.10 14.69 5.70
CA LEU A 177 29.66 14.11 4.47
C LEU A 177 31.04 14.68 4.13
N SER A 178 31.22 16.00 4.15
CA SER A 178 32.51 16.65 3.85
C SER A 178 33.60 16.16 4.79
N ARG A 179 33.32 16.08 6.11
CA ARG A 179 34.33 15.57 7.08
C ARG A 179 34.69 14.11 6.83
N MET A 180 33.67 13.27 6.56
CA MET A 180 33.95 11.83 6.28
C MET A 180 34.70 11.64 4.98
N LYS A 181 34.41 12.40 3.95
CA LYS A 181 35.15 12.46 2.70
C LYS A 181 36.63 12.78 2.94
N GLU A 182 36.88 13.89 3.65
CA GLU A 182 38.26 14.32 3.97
C GLU A 182 39.03 13.23 4.73
N ARG A 183 38.40 12.58 5.72
CA ARG A 183 39.02 11.49 6.48
C ARG A 183 39.39 10.31 5.58
N LEU A 184 38.47 9.85 4.73
CA LEU A 184 38.72 8.74 3.80
C LEU A 184 39.84 9.06 2.80
N LEU A 185 39.85 10.27 2.23
CA LEU A 185 40.86 10.73 1.31
C LEU A 185 42.25 10.81 2.00
N THR A 186 42.31 11.36 3.21
CA THR A 186 43.54 11.48 4.00
C THR A 186 44.16 10.10 4.32
N HIS A 187 43.30 9.07 4.48
CA HIS A 187 43.77 7.71 4.75
C HIS A 187 43.89 6.83 3.48
N GLY A 188 43.92 7.44 2.30
CA GLY A 188 44.30 6.78 1.05
C GLY A 188 43.15 6.20 0.22
N LYS A 189 41.90 6.45 0.56
CA LYS A 189 40.76 6.10 -0.35
C LYS A 189 40.92 6.91 -1.64
N ALA A 190 40.78 6.26 -2.80
CA ALA A 190 40.95 6.91 -4.09
C ALA A 190 39.94 8.02 -4.33
N LYS A 191 40.39 9.16 -4.88
CA LYS A 191 39.53 10.34 -5.20
C LYS A 191 38.37 10.00 -6.12
N GLU A 192 38.63 9.14 -7.10
CA GLU A 192 37.68 8.72 -8.14
C GLU A 192 36.72 7.63 -7.65
N THR A 193 36.84 7.18 -6.39
CA THR A 193 35.93 6.15 -5.84
C THR A 193 34.48 6.63 -6.00
N PRO A 194 33.61 5.83 -6.66
CA PRO A 194 32.21 6.21 -6.84
C PRO A 194 31.46 6.28 -5.49
N VAL A 195 30.57 7.26 -5.41
CA VAL A 195 29.70 7.46 -4.24
C VAL A 195 28.27 7.63 -4.71
N ALA A 196 27.34 6.95 -4.04
CA ALA A 196 25.91 7.18 -4.24
C ALA A 196 25.25 7.57 -2.92
N LEU A 197 24.32 8.51 -2.99
CA LEU A 197 23.39 8.84 -1.92
C LEU A 197 21.98 8.44 -2.36
N VAL A 198 21.30 7.65 -1.55
CA VAL A 198 19.93 7.20 -1.82
C VAL A 198 19.02 7.72 -0.72
N ARG A 199 18.12 8.63 -1.09
CA ARG A 199 17.15 9.25 -0.20
C ARG A 199 15.79 8.61 -0.40
N TRP A 200 15.05 8.41 0.70
CA TRP A 200 13.73 7.78 0.68
C TRP A 200 13.69 6.46 -0.11
N GLY A 201 14.78 5.68 0.02
CA GLY A 201 14.92 4.41 -0.71
C GLY A 201 13.73 3.49 -0.55
N THR A 202 13.38 2.77 -1.61
CA THR A 202 12.25 1.85 -1.75
C THR A 202 10.86 2.49 -1.85
N LEU A 203 10.77 3.82 -1.78
CA LEU A 203 9.52 4.57 -1.96
C LEU A 203 9.45 5.20 -3.36
N GLY A 204 8.25 5.56 -3.80
CA GLY A 204 8.07 6.26 -5.08
C GLY A 204 8.81 7.60 -5.15
N GLU A 205 9.07 8.24 -4.01
CA GLU A 205 9.86 9.48 -3.91
C GLU A 205 11.38 9.27 -3.79
N GLN A 206 11.87 8.03 -4.05
CA GLN A 206 13.31 7.76 -4.02
C GLN A 206 14.08 8.71 -4.93
N GLN A 207 15.19 9.21 -4.42
CA GLN A 207 16.13 10.05 -5.16
C GLN A 207 17.54 9.46 -5.00
N THR A 208 18.24 9.30 -6.11
CA THR A 208 19.61 8.81 -6.11
C THR A 208 20.54 9.85 -6.75
N LEU A 209 21.55 10.25 -6.01
CA LEU A 209 22.62 11.12 -6.49
C LEU A 209 23.91 10.31 -6.54
N VAL A 210 24.60 10.33 -7.68
CA VAL A 210 25.87 9.62 -7.89
C VAL A 210 26.95 10.63 -8.24
N GLY A 211 28.12 10.46 -7.68
CA GLY A 211 29.30 11.29 -7.93
C GLY A 211 30.60 10.58 -7.54
N LYS A 212 31.67 11.35 -7.40
CA LYS A 212 33.00 10.86 -6.98
C LYS A 212 33.29 11.30 -5.56
N LEU A 213 34.08 10.53 -4.84
CA LEU A 213 34.47 10.84 -3.45
C LEU A 213 35.05 12.25 -3.32
N GLU A 214 35.86 12.71 -4.29
CA GLU A 214 36.44 14.04 -4.26
C GLU A 214 35.45 15.19 -4.29
N THR A 215 34.32 15.03 -5.03
CA THR A 215 33.38 16.13 -5.36
C THR A 215 31.99 15.96 -4.74
N ILE A 216 31.69 14.80 -4.17
CA ILE A 216 30.33 14.41 -3.76
C ILE A 216 29.66 15.40 -2.81
N ASP A 217 30.39 16.03 -1.91
CA ASP A 217 29.84 17.02 -0.97
C ASP A 217 29.39 18.30 -1.68
N GLN A 218 30.11 18.72 -2.72
CA GLN A 218 29.72 19.86 -3.57
C GLN A 218 28.49 19.53 -4.40
N GLU A 219 28.44 18.32 -4.97
CA GLU A 219 27.29 17.84 -5.74
C GLU A 219 26.03 17.73 -4.88
N VAL A 220 26.15 17.22 -3.64
CA VAL A 220 25.07 17.17 -2.64
C VAL A 220 24.58 18.57 -2.28
N ALA A 221 25.49 19.52 -2.07
CA ALA A 221 25.12 20.90 -1.76
C ALA A 221 24.43 21.58 -2.95
N PHE A 222 24.93 21.39 -4.18
CA PHE A 222 24.36 21.96 -5.39
C PHE A 222 22.94 21.40 -5.67
N ALA A 223 22.77 20.09 -5.50
CA ALA A 223 21.45 19.43 -5.67
C ALA A 223 20.46 19.70 -4.54
N GLY A 224 20.87 20.37 -3.46
CA GLY A 224 20.03 20.54 -2.28
C GLY A 224 19.62 19.21 -1.61
N PHE A 225 20.45 18.18 -1.76
CA PHE A 225 20.14 16.83 -1.30
C PHE A 225 20.21 16.74 0.23
N THR A 226 19.17 16.23 0.88
CA THR A 226 19.01 16.26 2.34
C THR A 226 18.71 14.87 2.93
N ALA A 227 18.90 14.75 4.25
CA ALA A 227 18.49 13.56 5.01
C ALA A 227 16.94 13.38 5.02
N PRO A 228 16.45 12.12 5.17
CA PRO A 228 17.21 10.90 5.43
C PRO A 228 17.80 10.30 4.15
N ALA A 229 19.03 9.82 4.19
CA ALA A 229 19.66 9.11 3.08
C ALA A 229 20.71 8.10 3.55
N ILE A 230 20.90 7.07 2.75
CA ILE A 230 22.01 6.11 2.86
C ILE A 230 23.08 6.54 1.87
N ILE A 231 24.35 6.48 2.30
CA ILE A 231 25.51 6.77 1.46
C ILE A 231 26.25 5.48 1.20
N VAL A 232 26.57 5.19 -0.06
CA VAL A 232 27.38 4.03 -0.47
C VAL A 232 28.63 4.53 -1.15
N ILE A 233 29.79 4.06 -0.70
CA ILE A 233 31.10 4.41 -1.25
C ILE A 233 31.77 3.13 -1.70
N GLY A 234 32.09 3.01 -2.99
CA GLY A 234 32.76 1.82 -3.55
C GLY A 234 32.43 1.59 -5.02
N GLU A 235 33.21 0.73 -5.67
CA GLU A 235 33.11 0.43 -7.11
C GLU A 235 31.75 -0.20 -7.49
N VAL A 236 31.07 -0.86 -6.56
CA VAL A 236 29.70 -1.43 -6.78
C VAL A 236 28.69 -0.38 -7.24
N VAL A 237 28.92 0.91 -6.96
CA VAL A 237 28.04 2.01 -7.39
C VAL A 237 27.94 2.08 -8.93
N ARG A 238 28.99 1.67 -9.66
CA ARG A 238 28.99 1.63 -11.14
C ARG A 238 27.95 0.68 -11.71
N LEU A 239 27.57 -0.36 -10.95
CA LEU A 239 26.57 -1.33 -11.38
C LEU A 239 25.20 -0.71 -11.63
N ARG A 240 24.93 0.44 -11.00
CA ARG A 240 23.67 1.19 -11.22
C ARG A 240 23.41 1.50 -12.69
N GLU A 241 24.43 1.76 -13.50
CA GLU A 241 24.28 2.09 -14.92
C GLU A 241 23.52 0.99 -15.69
N SER A 242 23.70 -0.27 -15.29
CA SER A 242 23.07 -1.43 -15.91
C SER A 242 21.95 -2.07 -15.09
N LEU A 243 21.93 -1.82 -13.78
CA LEU A 243 21.01 -2.50 -12.85
C LEU A 243 19.93 -1.59 -12.24
N ASN A 244 19.70 -0.41 -12.80
CA ASN A 244 18.67 0.52 -12.32
C ASN A 244 17.27 0.03 -12.69
N TRP A 245 16.78 -0.99 -11.98
CA TRP A 245 15.51 -1.66 -12.27
C TRP A 245 14.29 -0.96 -11.69
N PHE A 246 14.44 -0.20 -10.60
CA PHE A 246 13.31 0.39 -9.87
C PHE A 246 12.95 1.78 -10.39
N GLU A 247 13.95 2.68 -10.51
CA GLU A 247 13.72 4.05 -10.97
C GLU A 247 13.48 4.15 -12.48
N SER A 248 13.77 3.10 -13.26
CA SER A 248 13.50 3.04 -14.70
C SER A 248 12.07 2.59 -15.06
N ARG A 249 11.27 2.23 -14.06
CA ARG A 249 9.90 1.77 -14.30
C ARG A 249 8.99 2.91 -14.77
N PRO A 250 7.99 2.64 -15.64
CA PRO A 250 7.15 3.68 -16.26
C PRO A 250 6.40 4.58 -15.29
N LEU A 251 5.95 4.02 -14.15
CA LEU A 251 5.20 4.76 -13.14
C LEU A 251 6.04 5.09 -11.90
N PHE A 252 7.38 4.96 -11.99
CA PHE A 252 8.24 5.41 -10.92
C PHE A 252 8.02 6.91 -10.62
N GLY A 253 7.98 7.26 -9.36
CA GLY A 253 7.71 8.63 -8.92
C GLY A 253 6.24 9.02 -8.91
N LYS A 254 5.33 8.11 -9.30
CA LYS A 254 3.89 8.35 -9.25
C LYS A 254 3.28 7.71 -8.01
N ARG A 255 2.52 8.49 -7.26
CA ARG A 255 1.72 8.02 -6.14
C ARG A 255 0.27 7.90 -6.57
N ILE A 256 -0.26 6.68 -6.53
CA ILE A 256 -1.57 6.35 -7.10
C ILE A 256 -2.50 5.86 -5.98
N ALA A 257 -3.62 6.53 -5.82
CA ALA A 257 -4.66 6.07 -4.91
C ALA A 257 -5.59 5.10 -5.64
N VAL A 258 -5.68 3.87 -5.13
CA VAL A 258 -6.44 2.79 -5.73
C VAL A 258 -7.66 2.51 -4.87
N ALA A 259 -8.83 2.59 -5.48
CA ALA A 259 -10.06 2.05 -4.93
C ALA A 259 -10.31 0.67 -5.57
N SER A 260 -10.30 -0.37 -4.77
CA SER A 260 -10.63 -1.72 -5.22
C SER A 260 -11.13 -2.53 -4.03
N LYS A 261 -12.24 -3.24 -4.24
CA LYS A 261 -12.80 -4.19 -3.26
C LYS A 261 -12.28 -5.61 -3.43
N ARG A 262 -11.60 -5.91 -4.55
CA ARG A 262 -11.13 -7.26 -4.81
C ARG A 262 -10.11 -7.65 -3.74
N ALA A 263 -10.40 -8.76 -3.08
CA ALA A 263 -9.61 -9.28 -1.96
C ALA A 263 -8.11 -9.34 -2.31
N GLU A 264 -7.28 -9.01 -1.34
CA GLU A 264 -5.82 -8.92 -1.39
C GLU A 264 -5.09 -10.18 -1.91
N SER A 265 -5.81 -11.24 -2.28
CA SER A 265 -5.23 -12.55 -2.55
C SER A 265 -4.83 -12.85 -4.00
N ASN A 266 -5.21 -12.03 -4.99
CA ASN A 266 -4.82 -12.28 -6.38
C ASN A 266 -3.67 -11.38 -6.79
N ALA A 267 -2.54 -11.99 -7.21
CA ALA A 267 -1.38 -11.29 -7.78
C ALA A 267 -1.70 -10.44 -9.03
N GLU A 268 -2.91 -10.58 -9.57
CA GLU A 268 -3.43 -9.89 -10.74
C GLU A 268 -4.31 -8.69 -10.40
N ASN A 269 -4.43 -8.29 -9.12
CA ASN A 269 -5.23 -7.12 -8.79
C ASN A 269 -4.58 -5.83 -9.31
N LEU A 270 -5.40 -4.81 -9.58
CA LEU A 270 -4.98 -3.52 -10.14
C LEU A 270 -3.81 -2.91 -9.35
N ALA A 271 -3.86 -2.95 -8.01
CA ALA A 271 -2.81 -2.43 -7.15
C ALA A 271 -1.45 -3.09 -7.43
N SER A 272 -1.41 -4.44 -7.50
CA SER A 272 -0.18 -5.19 -7.78
C SER A 272 0.37 -4.90 -9.18
N ARG A 273 -0.49 -4.75 -10.18
CA ARG A 273 -0.07 -4.39 -11.56
C ARG A 273 0.56 -3.00 -11.59
N LEU A 274 -0.04 -2.02 -10.92
CA LEU A 274 0.50 -0.66 -10.84
C LEU A 274 1.85 -0.61 -10.10
N GLU A 275 2.00 -1.38 -9.02
CA GLU A 275 3.28 -1.51 -8.30
C GLU A 275 4.36 -2.17 -9.16
N GLN A 276 4.02 -3.18 -9.98
CA GLN A 276 4.96 -3.77 -10.93
C GLN A 276 5.44 -2.75 -11.96
N LEU A 277 4.61 -1.78 -12.33
CA LEU A 277 4.99 -0.64 -13.17
C LEU A 277 5.77 0.46 -12.42
N GLY A 278 5.98 0.31 -11.12
CA GLY A 278 6.79 1.21 -10.29
C GLY A 278 6.02 2.26 -9.50
N ALA A 279 4.69 2.24 -9.54
CA ALA A 279 3.89 3.17 -8.75
C ALA A 279 3.99 2.91 -7.24
N GLU A 280 3.95 3.97 -6.46
CA GLU A 280 3.64 3.88 -5.03
C GLU A 280 2.11 3.84 -4.87
N VAL A 281 1.57 2.67 -4.53
CA VAL A 281 0.13 2.47 -4.43
C VAL A 281 -0.37 2.73 -3.02
N ILE A 282 -1.42 3.54 -2.93
CA ILE A 282 -2.18 3.79 -1.71
C ILE A 282 -3.57 3.18 -1.87
N SER A 283 -3.84 2.07 -1.19
CA SER A 283 -5.17 1.48 -1.17
C SER A 283 -6.13 2.33 -0.32
N ILE A 284 -7.23 2.77 -0.92
CA ILE A 284 -8.27 3.53 -0.24
C ILE A 284 -9.19 2.54 0.47
N PRO A 285 -9.33 2.61 1.82
CA PRO A 285 -10.25 1.74 2.53
C PRO A 285 -11.69 2.11 2.21
N LEU A 286 -12.36 1.25 1.46
CA LEU A 286 -13.78 1.40 1.12
C LEU A 286 -14.66 0.72 2.17
N VAL A 287 -15.75 1.37 2.52
CA VAL A 287 -16.81 0.83 3.38
C VAL A 287 -18.15 0.97 2.65
N GLU A 288 -19.04 0.02 2.86
CA GLU A 288 -20.42 0.21 2.44
C GLU A 288 -21.06 1.30 3.29
N SER A 289 -21.62 2.31 2.62
CA SER A 289 -22.38 3.33 3.34
C SER A 289 -23.48 2.62 4.12
N SER A 290 -23.50 2.89 5.43
CA SER A 290 -24.58 2.41 6.30
C SER A 290 -25.91 3.16 6.06
N GLY A 291 -26.05 3.76 4.88
CA GLY A 291 -27.32 4.28 4.42
C GLY A 291 -28.31 3.13 4.55
N ALA A 292 -29.14 3.20 5.58
CA ALA A 292 -30.09 2.19 5.99
C ALA A 292 -30.60 1.44 4.76
N ILE A 293 -30.30 0.14 4.68
CA ILE A 293 -31.13 -0.75 3.88
C ILE A 293 -32.52 -0.54 4.46
N ALA A 294 -33.25 0.40 3.89
CA ALA A 294 -34.63 0.57 4.24
C ALA A 294 -35.21 -0.83 4.11
N SER A 295 -35.87 -1.30 5.15
CA SER A 295 -36.39 -2.66 5.27
C SER A 295 -37.24 -3.14 4.07
N ASP A 296 -37.64 -2.22 3.21
CA ASP A 296 -38.38 -2.44 1.97
C ASP A 296 -37.52 -2.60 0.69
N ARG A 297 -36.16 -2.43 0.76
CA ARG A 297 -35.24 -2.49 -0.41
C ARG A 297 -34.35 -3.74 -0.42
N GLY A 298 -34.54 -4.64 0.52
CA GLY A 298 -33.78 -5.89 0.60
C GLY A 298 -34.31 -6.99 -0.33
N ILE A 299 -33.54 -8.07 -0.49
CA ILE A 299 -33.99 -9.26 -1.22
C ILE A 299 -35.32 -9.76 -0.58
N PRO A 300 -36.42 -9.92 -1.35
CA PRO A 300 -37.71 -10.40 -0.84
C PRO A 300 -37.51 -11.71 -0.05
N ALA A 301 -38.31 -11.90 1.01
CA ALA A 301 -38.24 -13.11 1.82
C ALA A 301 -38.51 -14.38 1.02
N ASP A 302 -39.33 -14.25 -0.01
CA ASP A 302 -39.77 -15.32 -0.91
C ASP A 302 -39.03 -15.37 -2.24
N PHE A 303 -37.81 -14.80 -2.31
CA PHE A 303 -37.01 -14.73 -3.55
C PHE A 303 -36.75 -16.11 -4.21
N PHE A 304 -36.79 -17.18 -3.45
CA PHE A 304 -36.70 -18.57 -3.94
C PHE A 304 -37.93 -19.00 -4.79
N SER A 305 -39.00 -18.24 -4.78
CA SER A 305 -40.19 -18.50 -5.59
C SER A 305 -40.14 -17.84 -6.97
N TYR A 306 -39.10 -17.06 -7.27
CA TYR A 306 -38.90 -16.40 -8.55
C TYR A 306 -38.39 -17.40 -9.59
N GLN A 307 -38.89 -17.27 -10.82
CA GLN A 307 -38.47 -18.11 -11.95
C GLN A 307 -37.12 -17.68 -12.50
N TRP A 308 -36.82 -16.37 -12.42
CA TRP A 308 -35.56 -15.82 -12.84
C TRP A 308 -34.98 -14.88 -11.79
N LEU A 309 -33.68 -15.00 -11.58
CA LEU A 309 -32.82 -14.04 -10.87
C LEU A 309 -31.85 -13.47 -11.87
N VAL A 310 -31.92 -12.18 -12.12
CA VAL A 310 -31.04 -11.46 -13.05
C VAL A 310 -30.10 -10.58 -12.28
N PHE A 311 -28.81 -10.75 -12.51
CA PHE A 311 -27.75 -9.96 -11.88
C PHE A 311 -27.24 -8.93 -12.88
N ASP A 312 -27.30 -7.65 -12.54
CA ASP A 312 -26.87 -6.54 -13.38
C ASP A 312 -25.36 -6.42 -13.46
N ASP A 313 -24.67 -6.77 -12.37
CA ASP A 313 -23.22 -6.72 -12.26
C ASP A 313 -22.68 -7.69 -11.17
N ALA A 314 -21.37 -7.88 -11.14
CA ALA A 314 -20.66 -8.77 -10.21
C ALA A 314 -20.92 -8.42 -8.72
N ARG A 315 -21.18 -7.15 -8.38
CA ARG A 315 -21.47 -6.73 -6.99
C ARG A 315 -22.81 -7.25 -6.52
N GLN A 316 -23.79 -7.31 -7.42
CA GLN A 316 -25.12 -7.86 -7.09
C GLN A 316 -25.01 -9.34 -6.73
N VAL A 317 -24.11 -10.08 -7.38
CA VAL A 317 -23.78 -11.46 -7.00
C VAL A 317 -23.23 -11.51 -5.58
N SER A 318 -22.22 -10.68 -5.28
CA SER A 318 -21.63 -10.60 -3.94
C SER A 318 -22.66 -10.19 -2.87
N PHE A 319 -23.45 -9.18 -3.14
CA PHE A 319 -24.53 -8.73 -2.25
C PHE A 319 -25.55 -9.84 -1.99
N PHE A 320 -26.03 -10.50 -3.03
CA PHE A 320 -26.98 -11.61 -2.94
C PHE A 320 -26.43 -12.73 -2.04
N LEU A 321 -25.20 -13.16 -2.27
CA LEU A 321 -24.57 -14.23 -1.49
C LEU A 321 -24.35 -13.85 -0.02
N GLN A 322 -23.99 -12.61 0.26
CA GLN A 322 -23.87 -12.12 1.64
C GLN A 322 -25.22 -12.14 2.35
N GLU A 323 -26.27 -11.71 1.67
CA GLU A 323 -27.63 -11.70 2.24
C GLU A 323 -28.12 -13.12 2.50
N LEU A 324 -27.84 -14.08 1.60
CA LEU A 324 -28.14 -15.49 1.83
C LEU A 324 -27.42 -16.05 3.06
N ARG A 325 -26.13 -15.74 3.20
CA ARG A 325 -25.33 -16.15 4.39
C ARG A 325 -25.92 -15.55 5.66
N ARG A 326 -26.27 -14.26 5.63
CA ARG A 326 -26.89 -13.56 6.77
C ARG A 326 -28.19 -14.23 7.19
N ARG A 327 -29.01 -14.65 6.22
CA ARG A 327 -30.29 -15.34 6.44
C ARG A 327 -30.11 -16.84 6.71
N LYS A 328 -28.87 -17.38 6.66
CA LYS A 328 -28.59 -18.83 6.76
C LYS A 328 -29.37 -19.65 5.73
N PHE A 329 -29.57 -19.11 4.54
CA PHE A 329 -30.27 -19.77 3.44
C PHE A 329 -29.33 -20.74 2.71
N ASP A 330 -29.84 -21.94 2.41
CA ASP A 330 -29.09 -22.96 1.67
C ASP A 330 -29.25 -22.76 0.15
N LEU A 331 -28.15 -22.54 -0.56
CA LEU A 331 -28.14 -22.37 -2.02
C LEU A 331 -28.82 -23.50 -2.78
N ARG A 332 -28.85 -24.74 -2.23
CA ARG A 332 -29.55 -25.88 -2.82
C ARG A 332 -31.08 -25.71 -2.90
N GLN A 333 -31.64 -24.74 -2.19
CA GLN A 333 -33.08 -24.40 -2.24
C GLN A 333 -33.40 -23.42 -3.38
N LEU A 334 -32.38 -22.83 -4.02
CA LEU A 334 -32.55 -21.93 -5.15
C LEU A 334 -33.03 -22.72 -6.38
N LYS A 335 -34.25 -22.48 -6.82
CA LYS A 335 -34.85 -23.19 -7.96
C LYS A 335 -34.99 -22.34 -9.21
N GLY A 336 -34.85 -21.02 -9.07
CA GLY A 336 -34.96 -20.07 -10.17
C GLY A 336 -33.74 -20.17 -11.07
N LYS A 337 -33.92 -19.90 -12.35
CA LYS A 337 -32.87 -19.75 -13.32
C LYS A 337 -32.05 -18.46 -13.06
N LEU A 338 -30.79 -18.49 -13.38
CA LEU A 338 -29.87 -17.39 -13.20
C LEU A 338 -29.53 -16.74 -14.54
N ALA A 339 -29.60 -15.43 -14.62
CA ALA A 339 -29.10 -14.69 -15.76
C ALA A 339 -28.06 -13.65 -15.31
N ALA A 340 -26.96 -13.59 -16.02
CA ALA A 340 -25.90 -12.63 -15.82
C ALA A 340 -25.88 -11.59 -16.93
N ARG A 341 -25.81 -10.31 -16.63
CA ARG A 341 -25.52 -9.29 -17.63
C ARG A 341 -24.02 -9.11 -17.76
N GLY A 342 -23.51 -9.45 -18.95
CA GLY A 342 -22.11 -9.42 -19.27
C GLY A 342 -21.29 -10.61 -18.76
N ALA A 343 -20.10 -10.76 -19.34
CA ALA A 343 -19.20 -11.85 -19.02
C ALA A 343 -18.63 -11.77 -17.61
N GLU A 344 -18.35 -10.56 -17.10
CA GLU A 344 -17.83 -10.34 -15.75
C GLU A 344 -18.80 -10.80 -14.66
N THR A 345 -20.09 -10.52 -14.86
CA THR A 345 -21.15 -10.97 -13.95
C THR A 345 -21.31 -12.49 -13.97
N ALA A 346 -21.18 -13.10 -15.15
CA ALA A 346 -21.19 -14.54 -15.30
C ALA A 346 -20.04 -15.19 -14.55
N GLU A 347 -18.83 -14.67 -14.75
CA GLU A 347 -17.64 -15.14 -14.05
C GLU A 347 -17.76 -15.01 -12.51
N ALA A 348 -18.34 -13.93 -12.03
CA ALA A 348 -18.60 -13.74 -10.59
C ALA A 348 -19.55 -14.79 -10.01
N LEU A 349 -20.57 -15.22 -10.78
CA LEU A 349 -21.44 -16.34 -10.41
C LEU A 349 -20.65 -17.65 -10.36
N GLU A 350 -19.88 -17.95 -11.41
CA GLU A 350 -19.10 -19.18 -11.55
C GLU A 350 -18.07 -19.35 -10.43
N GLN A 351 -17.37 -18.29 -10.08
CA GLN A 351 -16.42 -18.27 -8.96
C GLN A 351 -17.06 -18.64 -7.61
N ASN A 352 -18.36 -18.48 -7.50
CA ASN A 352 -19.14 -18.85 -6.31
C ASN A 352 -19.92 -20.17 -6.49
N GLY A 353 -19.64 -20.93 -7.55
CA GLY A 353 -20.26 -22.23 -7.81
C GLY A 353 -21.68 -22.14 -8.36
N LEU A 354 -22.09 -20.98 -8.88
CA LEU A 354 -23.39 -20.75 -9.53
C LEU A 354 -23.13 -20.53 -11.02
N TYR A 355 -23.76 -21.35 -11.86
CA TYR A 355 -23.64 -21.22 -13.32
C TYR A 355 -24.88 -20.49 -13.87
N PRO A 356 -24.71 -19.37 -14.61
CA PRO A 356 -25.85 -18.71 -15.23
C PRO A 356 -26.46 -19.59 -16.33
N ASP A 357 -27.79 -19.64 -16.37
CA ASP A 357 -28.52 -20.29 -17.47
C ASP A 357 -28.49 -19.45 -18.74
N GLU A 358 -28.34 -18.11 -18.60
CA GLU A 358 -28.26 -17.16 -19.70
C GLU A 358 -27.25 -16.05 -19.40
N ILE A 359 -26.47 -15.66 -20.42
CA ILE A 359 -25.61 -14.48 -20.39
C ILE A 359 -26.24 -13.43 -21.32
N VAL A 360 -26.71 -12.36 -20.74
CA VAL A 360 -27.42 -11.26 -21.43
C VAL A 360 -26.42 -10.18 -21.81
N ASP A 361 -26.57 -9.61 -23.01
CA ASP A 361 -25.77 -8.48 -23.45
C ASP A 361 -25.94 -7.28 -22.51
N GLU A 362 -24.83 -6.70 -22.07
CA GLU A 362 -24.80 -5.53 -21.19
C GLU A 362 -25.51 -4.31 -21.81
N ALA A 363 -25.47 -4.18 -23.14
CA ALA A 363 -26.12 -3.11 -23.87
C ALA A 363 -27.64 -3.27 -23.95
N MET A 364 -28.19 -4.44 -23.60
CA MET A 364 -29.62 -4.67 -23.63
C MET A 364 -30.33 -3.79 -22.59
N GLU A 365 -31.36 -3.05 -22.99
CA GLU A 365 -32.19 -2.31 -22.05
C GLU A 365 -32.95 -3.25 -21.10
N PRO A 366 -32.97 -2.96 -19.79
CA PRO A 366 -33.69 -3.78 -18.81
C PRO A 366 -35.13 -4.06 -19.17
N ALA A 367 -35.79 -3.13 -19.85
CA ALA A 367 -37.18 -3.27 -20.33
C ALA A 367 -37.38 -4.47 -21.26
N HIS A 368 -36.37 -4.92 -21.94
CA HIS A 368 -36.43 -6.06 -22.88
C HIS A 368 -36.13 -7.42 -22.24
N LEU A 369 -35.65 -7.45 -20.99
CA LEU A 369 -35.26 -8.69 -20.29
C LEU A 369 -36.40 -9.72 -20.24
N HIS A 370 -37.65 -9.29 -19.99
CA HIS A 370 -38.77 -10.18 -19.90
C HIS A 370 -39.06 -10.88 -21.23
N HIS A 371 -38.86 -10.19 -22.36
CA HIS A 371 -39.05 -10.76 -23.68
C HIS A 371 -37.88 -11.71 -24.05
N TYR A 372 -36.65 -11.27 -23.76
CA TYR A 372 -35.45 -12.07 -24.02
C TYR A 372 -35.47 -13.39 -23.26
N LEU A 373 -35.80 -13.34 -21.96
CA LEU A 373 -35.88 -14.53 -21.08
C LEU A 373 -37.19 -15.33 -21.27
N ALA A 374 -38.01 -14.96 -22.26
CA ALA A 374 -39.28 -15.61 -22.61
C ALA A 374 -40.21 -15.86 -21.41
N LEU A 375 -40.31 -14.88 -20.51
CA LEU A 375 -41.17 -14.96 -19.34
C LEU A 375 -42.66 -15.12 -19.73
N ARG A 376 -43.35 -16.07 -19.08
CA ARG A 376 -44.76 -16.33 -19.28
C ARG A 376 -45.61 -15.44 -18.34
N LYS A 377 -46.87 -15.26 -18.68
CA LYS A 377 -47.82 -14.52 -17.84
C LYS A 377 -47.90 -15.14 -16.44
N GLY A 378 -47.61 -14.36 -15.41
CA GLY A 378 -47.62 -14.78 -14.01
C GLY A 378 -46.28 -15.26 -13.47
N GLU A 379 -45.25 -15.39 -14.30
CA GLU A 379 -43.87 -15.67 -13.83
C GLU A 379 -43.25 -14.43 -13.20
N ARG A 380 -42.39 -14.66 -12.21
CA ARG A 380 -41.74 -13.61 -11.41
C ARG A 380 -40.25 -13.55 -11.76
N LEU A 381 -39.75 -12.32 -11.95
CA LEU A 381 -38.36 -12.03 -12.17
C LEU A 381 -37.84 -11.14 -11.03
N LEU A 382 -36.75 -11.54 -10.40
CA LEU A 382 -36.01 -10.73 -9.45
C LEU A 382 -34.80 -10.12 -10.18
N TYR A 383 -34.81 -8.79 -10.33
CA TYR A 383 -33.75 -8.06 -10.97
C TYR A 383 -32.89 -7.35 -9.90
N LEU A 384 -31.66 -7.80 -9.77
CA LEU A 384 -30.67 -7.27 -8.83
C LEU A 384 -29.83 -6.22 -9.56
N ARG A 385 -30.03 -4.95 -9.27
CA ARG A 385 -29.32 -3.82 -9.89
C ARG A 385 -28.96 -2.74 -8.89
N ASN A 386 -28.00 -1.88 -9.26
CA ASN A 386 -27.69 -0.64 -8.56
C ASN A 386 -28.43 0.56 -9.19
N GLY A 387 -28.77 1.55 -8.37
CA GLY A 387 -29.33 2.85 -8.78
C GLY A 387 -30.64 3.23 -8.06
N ASP A 388 -30.90 4.53 -8.01
CA ASP A 388 -32.03 5.12 -7.31
C ASP A 388 -33.39 4.92 -8.04
N SER A 389 -33.38 4.51 -9.29
CA SER A 389 -34.60 4.37 -10.08
C SER A 389 -35.13 2.95 -10.01
N MET A 390 -36.31 2.80 -9.42
CA MET A 390 -37.14 1.61 -9.62
C MET A 390 -37.48 1.52 -11.12
N VAL A 391 -36.79 0.66 -11.84
CA VAL A 391 -37.28 0.27 -13.18
C VAL A 391 -38.33 -0.78 -12.97
N VAL A 392 -39.58 -0.34 -13.01
CA VAL A 392 -40.73 -1.23 -12.98
C VAL A 392 -40.86 -1.84 -14.37
N LEU A 393 -40.40 -3.08 -14.52
CA LEU A 393 -40.55 -3.85 -15.74
C LEU A 393 -41.99 -4.41 -15.75
N HIS A 394 -42.94 -3.59 -16.14
CA HIS A 394 -44.32 -4.02 -16.34
C HIS A 394 -44.50 -4.57 -17.76
N ALA A 395 -44.43 -5.87 -17.90
CA ALA A 395 -44.93 -6.51 -19.07
C ALA A 395 -45.78 -7.75 -18.68
N LEU A 396 -47.01 -7.78 -19.12
CA LEU A 396 -47.90 -8.96 -19.08
C LEU A 396 -48.17 -9.56 -17.68
N GLY A 397 -48.16 -8.77 -16.60
CA GLY A 397 -48.45 -9.25 -15.24
C GLY A 397 -47.29 -10.00 -14.58
N THR A 398 -46.04 -9.86 -15.08
CA THR A 398 -44.83 -10.29 -14.38
C THR A 398 -44.50 -9.32 -13.24
N VAL A 399 -44.13 -9.85 -12.08
CA VAL A 399 -43.71 -9.05 -10.92
C VAL A 399 -42.20 -8.95 -10.93
N THR A 400 -41.68 -7.72 -11.04
CA THR A 400 -40.27 -7.45 -10.97
C THR A 400 -39.99 -6.71 -9.68
N HIS A 401 -39.04 -7.23 -8.88
CA HIS A 401 -38.49 -6.51 -7.75
C HIS A 401 -37.06 -6.09 -8.08
N THR A 402 -36.74 -4.83 -7.85
CA THR A 402 -35.39 -4.30 -7.97
C THR A 402 -34.79 -4.19 -6.59
N VAL A 403 -33.60 -4.74 -6.43
CA VAL A 403 -32.84 -4.70 -5.18
C VAL A 403 -31.61 -3.87 -5.38
N GLN A 404 -31.33 -2.97 -4.45
CA GLN A 404 -30.21 -2.05 -4.50
C GLN A 404 -29.13 -2.46 -3.52
N ALA A 405 -27.90 -2.66 -3.99
CA ALA A 405 -26.73 -2.76 -3.10
C ALA A 405 -26.34 -1.35 -2.60
N GLY A 406 -25.75 -1.28 -1.42
CA GLY A 406 -25.29 -0.02 -0.83
C GLY A 406 -24.20 0.66 -1.70
N GLU A 407 -24.15 1.98 -1.67
CA GLU A 407 -23.06 2.74 -2.25
C GLU A 407 -21.77 2.53 -1.45
N LEU A 408 -20.62 2.63 -2.14
CA LEU A 408 -19.34 2.60 -1.49
C LEU A 408 -18.88 4.00 -1.14
N GLU A 409 -18.39 4.15 0.09
CA GLU A 409 -17.74 5.36 0.57
C GLU A 409 -16.35 5.02 1.10
N TRP A 410 -15.40 5.97 1.02
CA TRP A 410 -14.13 5.75 1.65
C TRP A 410 -14.22 5.99 3.17
N SER A 411 -13.53 5.13 3.94
CA SER A 411 -13.60 5.17 5.40
C SER A 411 -12.71 6.23 6.00
N GLN A 412 -13.31 7.30 6.52
CA GLN A 412 -12.59 8.34 7.27
C GLN A 412 -12.20 7.89 8.70
N THR A 413 -12.80 6.82 9.20
CA THR A 413 -12.51 6.26 10.53
C THR A 413 -11.33 5.30 10.54
N HIS A 414 -10.85 4.89 9.36
CA HIS A 414 -9.69 4.00 9.25
C HIS A 414 -8.44 4.66 9.88
N PRO A 415 -7.60 3.93 10.65
CA PRO A 415 -6.44 4.50 11.33
C PRO A 415 -5.48 5.26 10.39
N ALA A 416 -5.33 4.79 9.16
CA ALA A 416 -4.51 5.45 8.14
C ALA A 416 -5.18 6.65 7.47
N ALA A 417 -6.49 6.88 7.63
CA ALA A 417 -7.24 7.90 6.87
C ALA A 417 -6.68 9.31 7.05
N LYS A 418 -6.34 9.71 8.28
CA LYS A 418 -5.76 11.02 8.58
C LYS A 418 -4.41 11.24 7.90
N TRP A 419 -3.64 10.16 7.71
CA TRP A 419 -2.37 10.22 7.01
C TRP A 419 -2.60 10.23 5.49
N LEU A 420 -3.48 9.37 4.96
CA LEU A 420 -3.81 9.31 3.53
C LEU A 420 -4.26 10.67 2.99
N LEU A 421 -5.10 11.40 3.72
CA LEU A 421 -5.57 12.74 3.35
C LEU A 421 -4.45 13.80 3.26
N LYS A 422 -3.35 13.60 3.98
CA LYS A 422 -2.20 14.53 3.96
C LYS A 422 -1.21 14.24 2.85
N GLN A 423 -1.31 13.09 2.20
CA GLN A 423 -0.36 12.69 1.15
C GLN A 423 -0.78 13.27 -0.20
N PRO A 424 0.15 13.85 -0.94
CA PRO A 424 -0.12 14.20 -2.33
C PRO A 424 -0.36 12.90 -3.12
N VAL A 425 -1.43 12.87 -3.87
CA VAL A 425 -1.77 11.79 -4.80
C VAL A 425 -1.69 12.37 -6.20
N ASP A 426 -0.90 11.74 -7.06
CA ASP A 426 -0.74 12.18 -8.43
C ASP A 426 -1.89 11.70 -9.31
N TRP A 427 -2.22 10.40 -9.20
CA TRP A 427 -3.23 9.74 -10.02
C TRP A 427 -4.19 8.93 -9.16
N LEU A 428 -5.35 8.61 -9.72
CA LEU A 428 -6.35 7.74 -9.13
C LEU A 428 -6.47 6.47 -9.98
N ALA A 429 -6.91 5.35 -9.39
CA ALA A 429 -7.13 4.13 -10.15
C ALA A 429 -8.27 3.30 -9.59
N THR A 430 -9.00 2.63 -10.50
CA THR A 430 -10.02 1.63 -10.13
C THR A 430 -10.21 0.60 -11.24
N ASP A 431 -10.62 -0.59 -10.87
CA ASP A 431 -11.07 -1.66 -11.74
C ASP A 431 -12.61 -1.79 -11.75
N ASP A 432 -13.31 -1.00 -10.94
CA ASP A 432 -14.75 -1.03 -10.84
C ASP A 432 -15.36 0.38 -10.96
N SER A 433 -16.31 0.55 -11.86
CA SER A 433 -17.00 1.82 -12.08
C SER A 433 -17.79 2.30 -10.87
N TYR A 434 -18.16 1.42 -9.95
CA TYR A 434 -18.88 1.74 -8.73
C TYR A 434 -18.01 2.43 -7.68
N ASP A 435 -16.70 2.33 -7.81
CA ASP A 435 -15.76 3.01 -6.91
C ASP A 435 -15.58 4.50 -7.27
N LEU A 436 -16.03 4.92 -8.46
CA LEU A 436 -15.86 6.29 -8.95
C LEU A 436 -16.46 7.37 -8.00
N PRO A 437 -17.63 7.20 -7.38
CA PRO A 437 -18.14 8.16 -6.40
C PRO A 437 -17.25 8.26 -5.15
N ALA A 438 -16.75 7.12 -4.65
CA ALA A 438 -15.83 7.09 -3.51
C ALA A 438 -14.49 7.76 -3.83
N LEU A 439 -13.94 7.52 -5.03
CA LEU A 439 -12.74 8.18 -5.52
C LEU A 439 -12.93 9.69 -5.68
N LYS A 440 -14.07 10.13 -6.18
CA LYS A 440 -14.42 11.54 -6.29
C LYS A 440 -14.48 12.20 -4.90
N SER A 441 -15.11 11.56 -3.95
CA SER A 441 -15.18 12.02 -2.56
C SER A 441 -13.80 12.07 -1.90
N PHE A 442 -12.95 11.08 -2.14
CA PHE A 442 -11.57 11.03 -1.63
C PHE A 442 -10.71 12.16 -2.23
N ALA A 443 -10.77 12.38 -3.53
CA ALA A 443 -9.95 13.38 -4.23
C ALA A 443 -10.41 14.83 -3.95
N GLY A 444 -11.64 15.03 -3.46
CA GLY A 444 -12.16 16.35 -3.12
C GLY A 444 -12.46 17.23 -4.33
N ALA A 445 -12.36 18.57 -4.16
CA ALA A 445 -12.74 19.53 -5.20
C ALA A 445 -11.89 19.42 -6.49
N ASP A 446 -10.64 19.02 -6.37
CA ASP A 446 -9.67 18.97 -7.48
C ASP A 446 -9.67 17.60 -8.22
N TRP A 447 -10.69 16.80 -8.03
CA TRP A 447 -10.76 15.44 -8.61
C TRP A 447 -10.59 15.42 -10.14
N GLN A 448 -11.13 16.41 -10.84
CA GLN A 448 -11.06 16.49 -12.31
C GLN A 448 -9.63 16.76 -12.83
N THR A 449 -8.75 17.32 -12.01
CA THR A 449 -7.38 17.60 -12.37
C THR A 449 -6.47 16.38 -12.26
N LYS A 450 -6.92 15.32 -11.59
CA LYS A 450 -6.16 14.10 -11.39
C LYS A 450 -6.44 13.09 -12.49
N PRO A 451 -5.42 12.58 -13.18
CA PRO A 451 -5.59 11.50 -14.14
C PRO A 451 -6.13 10.25 -13.45
N MET A 452 -6.94 9.49 -14.18
CA MET A 452 -7.56 8.25 -13.73
C MET A 452 -7.05 7.08 -14.55
N ILE A 453 -6.60 6.03 -13.88
CA ILE A 453 -6.30 4.74 -14.50
C ILE A 453 -7.50 3.82 -14.29
N CYS A 454 -8.04 3.29 -15.36
CA CYS A 454 -9.11 2.31 -15.32
C CYS A 454 -8.63 0.97 -15.86
N ALA A 455 -9.04 -0.12 -15.18
CA ALA A 455 -8.95 -1.45 -15.72
C ALA A 455 -10.34 -1.88 -16.21
N GLY A 456 -10.46 -2.17 -17.52
CA GLY A 456 -11.71 -2.58 -18.14
C GLY A 456 -12.44 -1.45 -18.88
N LYS A 457 -12.96 -1.80 -20.07
CA LYS A 457 -13.59 -0.85 -21.02
C LYS A 457 -14.82 -0.16 -20.45
N GLU A 458 -15.62 -0.85 -19.65
CA GLU A 458 -16.82 -0.27 -19.05
C GLU A 458 -16.46 0.80 -18.02
N THR A 459 -15.51 0.51 -17.14
CA THR A 459 -15.01 1.46 -16.14
C THR A 459 -14.41 2.68 -16.81
N GLU A 460 -13.64 2.51 -17.90
CA GLU A 460 -13.12 3.62 -18.70
C GLU A 460 -14.24 4.49 -19.28
N ARG A 461 -15.27 3.86 -19.89
CA ARG A 461 -16.39 4.57 -20.47
C ARG A 461 -17.12 5.43 -19.42
N LYS A 462 -17.51 4.83 -18.29
CA LYS A 462 -18.21 5.53 -17.22
C LYS A 462 -17.39 6.65 -16.59
N ALA A 463 -16.07 6.44 -16.41
CA ALA A 463 -15.18 7.47 -15.90
C ALA A 463 -15.07 8.68 -16.86
N ARG A 464 -15.00 8.44 -18.19
CA ARG A 464 -15.00 9.51 -19.22
C ARG A 464 -16.34 10.26 -19.25
N GLU A 465 -17.47 9.56 -19.14
CA GLU A 465 -18.81 10.16 -19.06
C GLU A 465 -18.97 11.09 -17.85
N LEU A 466 -18.31 10.74 -16.74
CA LEU A 466 -18.25 11.58 -15.54
C LEU A 466 -17.25 12.76 -15.64
N GLY A 467 -16.46 12.84 -16.73
CA GLY A 467 -15.53 13.94 -16.97
C GLY A 467 -14.09 13.71 -16.48
N TRP A 468 -13.70 12.46 -16.20
CA TRP A 468 -12.32 12.11 -15.86
C TRP A 468 -11.42 12.07 -17.10
N HIS A 469 -10.14 12.47 -16.93
CA HIS A 469 -9.09 12.20 -17.90
C HIS A 469 -8.55 10.77 -17.67
N VAL A 470 -8.91 9.85 -18.56
CA VAL A 470 -8.71 8.41 -18.34
C VAL A 470 -7.58 7.85 -19.18
N PHE A 471 -6.70 7.08 -18.53
CA PHE A 471 -5.69 6.21 -19.13
C PHE A 471 -6.09 4.75 -18.99
N SER A 472 -5.91 3.97 -20.06
CA SER A 472 -6.06 2.52 -20.00
C SER A 472 -4.83 1.89 -19.35
N LEU A 473 -5.04 0.96 -18.43
CA LEU A 473 -3.97 0.19 -17.83
C LEU A 473 -3.18 -0.61 -18.88
N GLU A 474 -3.88 -1.20 -19.86
CA GLU A 474 -3.25 -1.96 -20.95
C GLU A 474 -2.29 -1.11 -21.77
N GLN A 475 -2.62 0.17 -22.02
CA GLN A 475 -1.73 1.09 -22.74
C GLN A 475 -0.45 1.38 -21.95
N LEU A 476 -0.55 1.53 -20.63
CA LEU A 476 0.60 1.75 -19.76
C LEU A 476 1.52 0.52 -19.70
N GLU A 477 0.96 -0.67 -19.68
CA GLU A 477 1.72 -1.93 -19.69
C GLU A 477 2.45 -2.15 -21.03
N GLN A 478 1.81 -1.87 -22.15
CA GLN A 478 2.43 -1.98 -23.48
C GLN A 478 3.61 -1.00 -23.66
N THR A 479 3.49 0.22 -23.12
CA THR A 479 4.57 1.21 -23.16
C THR A 479 5.79 0.75 -22.36
N SER A 480 5.62 -0.08 -21.33
CA SER A 480 6.70 -0.64 -20.54
C SER A 480 7.49 -1.74 -21.25
N LEU A 481 6.91 -2.37 -22.26
CA LEU A 481 7.55 -3.43 -23.05
C LEU A 481 8.38 -2.88 -24.23
N GLU A 482 8.22 -1.58 -24.57
CA GLU A 482 9.00 -0.88 -25.60
C GLU A 482 9.86 0.24 -24.97
N PRO A 483 11.10 -0.02 -24.55
CA PRO A 483 11.91 0.96 -23.79
C PRO A 483 12.42 2.18 -24.60
N GLU A 484 12.06 2.35 -25.88
CA GLU A 484 12.63 3.40 -26.74
C GLU A 484 11.67 4.55 -27.09
N LYS A 485 10.47 4.66 -26.53
CA LYS A 485 9.61 5.82 -26.77
C LYS A 485 9.30 6.58 -25.49
N THR A 486 10.21 7.48 -25.14
CA THR A 486 9.98 8.54 -24.13
C THR A 486 8.73 9.34 -24.52
N VAL A 487 7.62 9.11 -23.84
CA VAL A 487 6.47 10.01 -23.90
C VAL A 487 6.83 11.24 -23.09
N SER A 488 7.23 12.31 -23.79
CA SER A 488 7.30 13.65 -23.22
C SER A 488 5.87 14.12 -22.92
N CYS A 489 5.52 14.17 -21.67
CA CYS A 489 4.36 14.92 -21.15
C CYS A 489 4.81 16.26 -20.63
#